data_a7a6c6381b13126c577ee1db52f422b8
#
_entry.id   a7a6c6381b13126c577ee1db52f422b8
#
_cell.length_a   1.000
_cell.length_b   1.000
_cell.length_c   1.000
_cell.angle_alpha   90.00
_cell.angle_beta   90.00
_cell.angle_gamma   90.00
#
_symmetry.space_group_name_H-M   'P 1'
#
loop_
_entity.id
_entity.type
_entity.pdbx_description
1 polymer ?
#
loop_
_entity_poly.entity_id
_entity_poly.type
_entity_poly.pdbx_seq_one_letter_code
_entity_poly.pdbx_strand_id
1 'polypeptide(L)'
;AAKPPRHVDVGSRIDGFLAHLLPYMEVEVVDMRPLANGPAGLRFTQADATTMAGFPDDSLPSLSSLHAAEHFGLGRYGDPVDPGAHIKFMRSLQRVLAPGGRLYFGVPMYRRDQVYFNAHRFLSMATVMGAFDALTRVSFGLVTPDGCYLESAAESDVERLGHVCGLFEFKK
;
A
#
# COMPACT_ATOMS: atom_id res chain seq x y z
N ALA A 1 -13.44 1.66 -18.45
CA ALA A 1 -13.93 1.94 -17.10
C ALA A 1 -13.91 3.44 -16.86
N ALA A 2 -14.94 3.99 -16.20
CA ALA A 2 -14.94 5.41 -15.82
C ALA A 2 -13.78 5.67 -14.86
N LYS A 3 -13.07 6.79 -15.04
CA LYS A 3 -12.01 7.21 -14.10
C LYS A 3 -12.64 7.45 -12.73
N PRO A 4 -12.00 6.99 -11.61
CA PRO A 4 -12.47 7.38 -10.29
C PRO A 4 -12.33 8.89 -10.13
N PRO A 5 -13.29 9.57 -9.49
CA PRO A 5 -13.23 11.03 -9.31
C PRO A 5 -12.11 11.46 -8.37
N ARG A 6 -11.64 10.57 -7.51
CA ARG A 6 -10.60 10.78 -6.48
C ARG A 6 -9.76 9.53 -6.29
N HIS A 7 -8.47 9.74 -6.10
CA HIS A 7 -7.53 8.72 -5.69
C HIS A 7 -6.91 9.09 -4.34
N VAL A 8 -6.79 8.14 -3.43
CA VAL A 8 -6.13 8.34 -2.13
C VAL A 8 -4.90 7.44 -2.07
N ASP A 9 -3.74 8.05 -1.86
CA ASP A 9 -2.49 7.34 -1.61
C ASP A 9 -2.15 7.36 -0.13
N VAL A 10 -1.75 6.24 0.42
CA VAL A 10 -1.55 6.09 1.86
C VAL A 10 -0.13 5.66 2.19
N GLY A 11 0.61 6.55 2.87
CA GLY A 11 1.94 6.30 3.40
C GLY A 11 3.07 6.30 2.39
N SER A 12 2.77 6.47 1.09
CA SER A 12 3.80 6.59 0.06
C SER A 12 4.41 7.99 0.08
N ARG A 13 5.57 8.13 -0.49
CA ARG A 13 6.19 9.45 -0.66
C ARG A 13 5.52 10.20 -1.80
N ILE A 14 5.52 11.54 -1.72
CA ILE A 14 5.17 12.38 -2.87
C ILE A 14 6.31 12.24 -3.90
N ASP A 15 6.06 11.41 -4.90
CA ASP A 15 7.03 11.04 -5.92
C ASP A 15 6.44 11.11 -7.34
N GLY A 16 7.15 10.55 -8.31
CA GLY A 16 6.75 10.54 -9.71
C GLY A 16 5.41 9.86 -9.97
N PHE A 17 5.02 8.86 -9.19
CA PHE A 17 3.73 8.18 -9.34
C PHE A 17 2.57 9.14 -9.06
N LEU A 18 2.61 9.85 -7.95
CA LEU A 18 1.58 10.82 -7.59
C LEU A 18 1.55 12.01 -8.57
N ALA A 19 2.73 12.50 -8.97
CA ALA A 19 2.82 13.56 -9.97
C ALA A 19 2.18 13.14 -11.31
N HIS A 20 2.27 11.86 -11.68
CA HIS A 20 1.62 11.31 -12.87
C HIS A 20 0.09 11.26 -12.77
N LEU A 21 -0.47 11.10 -11.57
CA LEU A 21 -1.92 11.04 -11.38
C LEU A 21 -2.60 12.41 -11.38
N LEU A 22 -1.90 13.45 -10.87
CA LEU A 22 -2.47 14.80 -10.71
C LEU A 22 -3.13 15.40 -11.97
N PRO A 23 -2.60 15.22 -13.21
CA PRO A 23 -3.26 15.71 -14.41
C PRO A 23 -4.59 15.03 -14.74
N TYR A 24 -4.87 13.89 -14.12
CA TYR A 24 -5.99 13.04 -14.53
C TYR A 24 -7.11 12.97 -13.50
N MET A 25 -6.83 13.23 -12.22
CA MET A 25 -7.80 13.08 -11.14
C MET A 25 -7.40 13.87 -9.90
N GLU A 26 -8.34 14.05 -8.97
CA GLU A 26 -8.03 14.55 -7.64
C GLU A 26 -7.18 13.51 -6.90
N VAL A 27 -6.06 13.93 -6.33
CA VAL A 27 -5.17 13.07 -5.55
C VAL A 27 -5.09 13.61 -4.12
N GLU A 28 -5.28 12.71 -3.16
CA GLU A 28 -5.06 12.99 -1.75
C GLU A 28 -4.02 12.02 -1.19
N VAL A 29 -3.10 12.56 -0.41
CA VAL A 29 -2.10 11.79 0.32
C VAL A 29 -2.46 11.75 1.80
N VAL A 30 -2.44 10.56 2.37
CA VAL A 30 -2.61 10.33 3.81
C VAL A 30 -1.29 9.84 4.38
N ASP A 31 -0.73 10.59 5.33
CA ASP A 31 0.51 10.22 6.02
C ASP A 31 0.46 10.72 7.47
N MET A 32 1.13 10.02 8.39
CA MET A 32 1.28 10.49 9.76
C MET A 32 2.27 11.65 9.91
N ARG A 33 3.22 11.74 8.99
CA ARG A 33 4.24 12.80 8.97
C ARG A 33 3.66 14.07 8.34
N PRO A 34 3.89 15.25 8.93
CA PRO A 34 3.37 16.49 8.36
C PRO A 34 4.01 16.79 7.00
N LEU A 35 3.21 17.32 6.09
CA LEU A 35 3.67 17.82 4.81
C LEU A 35 3.78 19.35 4.88
N ALA A 36 5.01 19.88 4.79
CA ALA A 36 5.23 21.32 4.85
C ALA A 36 4.81 22.04 3.55
N ASN A 37 5.08 21.43 2.38
CA ASN A 37 4.72 21.95 1.07
C ASN A 37 4.36 20.80 0.13
N GLY A 38 3.26 20.94 -0.58
CA GLY A 38 2.82 19.99 -1.61
C GLY A 38 2.67 20.65 -2.98
N PRO A 39 2.70 19.88 -4.08
CA PRO A 39 2.41 20.38 -5.40
C PRO A 39 0.98 20.89 -5.51
N ALA A 40 0.74 21.84 -6.41
CA ALA A 40 -0.61 22.32 -6.67
C ALA A 40 -1.54 21.19 -7.10
N GLY A 41 -2.76 21.16 -6.54
CA GLY A 41 -3.76 20.12 -6.84
C GLY A 41 -3.67 18.87 -5.96
N LEU A 42 -2.63 18.73 -5.14
CA LEU A 42 -2.54 17.66 -4.15
C LEU A 42 -3.29 18.06 -2.87
N ARG A 43 -4.15 17.18 -2.39
CA ARG A 43 -4.70 17.25 -1.03
C ARG A 43 -3.82 16.44 -0.07
N PHE A 44 -3.74 16.89 1.16
CA PHE A 44 -2.97 16.19 2.20
C PHE A 44 -3.81 16.09 3.47
N THR A 45 -3.89 14.88 4.03
CA THR A 45 -4.53 14.61 5.30
C THR A 45 -3.52 13.95 6.22
N GLN A 46 -3.18 14.63 7.32
CA GLN A 46 -2.35 14.03 8.35
C GLN A 46 -3.21 13.09 9.21
N ALA A 47 -2.94 11.79 9.16
CA ALA A 47 -3.69 10.80 9.93
C ALA A 47 -2.86 9.53 10.20
N ASP A 48 -3.26 8.81 11.25
CA ASP A 48 -2.79 7.45 11.52
C ASP A 48 -3.50 6.46 10.58
N ALA A 49 -2.76 5.92 9.65
CA ALA A 49 -3.29 4.99 8.66
C ALA A 49 -3.58 3.58 9.22
N THR A 50 -3.12 3.25 10.43
CA THR A 50 -3.51 1.98 11.07
C THR A 50 -4.99 1.94 11.41
N THR A 51 -5.62 3.10 11.52
CA THR A 51 -7.05 3.24 11.81
C THR A 51 -7.84 3.87 10.67
N MET A 52 -7.23 4.76 9.86
CA MET A 52 -7.94 5.57 8.86
C MET A 52 -9.22 6.21 9.45
N ALA A 53 -9.13 6.72 10.70
CA ALA A 53 -10.31 7.13 11.49
C ALA A 53 -11.16 8.24 10.84
N GLY A 54 -10.54 9.10 10.02
CA GLY A 54 -11.24 10.16 9.28
C GLY A 54 -11.96 9.69 7.99
N PHE A 55 -11.87 8.40 7.66
CA PHE A 55 -12.45 7.86 6.44
C PHE A 55 -13.54 6.82 6.79
N PRO A 56 -14.80 7.04 6.34
CA PRO A 56 -15.87 6.07 6.53
C PRO A 56 -15.57 4.73 5.86
N ASP A 57 -16.22 3.69 6.35
CA ASP A 57 -16.21 2.38 5.68
C ASP A 57 -16.77 2.53 4.26
N ASP A 58 -16.25 1.75 3.31
CA ASP A 58 -16.79 1.66 1.97
C ASP A 58 -16.84 3.00 1.19
N SER A 59 -15.94 3.95 1.50
CA SER A 59 -16.03 5.32 0.99
C SER A 59 -15.07 5.68 -0.14
N LEU A 60 -13.98 4.93 -0.31
CA LEU A 60 -12.91 5.29 -1.24
C LEU A 60 -12.92 4.40 -2.49
N PRO A 61 -13.16 4.96 -3.68
CA PRO A 61 -13.23 4.15 -4.91
C PRO A 61 -11.87 3.72 -5.45
N SER A 62 -10.80 4.41 -5.07
CA SER A 62 -9.43 4.16 -5.57
C SER A 62 -8.40 4.47 -4.50
N LEU A 63 -7.59 3.47 -4.17
CA LEU A 63 -6.53 3.53 -3.17
C LEU A 63 -5.21 3.07 -3.76
N SER A 64 -4.11 3.65 -3.28
CA SER A 64 -2.78 3.06 -3.39
C SER A 64 -2.03 3.10 -2.06
N SER A 65 -1.12 2.18 -1.90
CA SER A 65 -0.10 2.20 -0.86
C SER A 65 1.13 1.45 -1.37
N LEU A 66 2.18 2.19 -1.67
CA LEU A 66 3.39 1.65 -2.28
C LEU A 66 4.56 1.80 -1.31
N HIS A 67 5.12 0.68 -0.86
CA HIS A 67 6.25 0.64 0.07
C HIS A 67 6.02 1.39 1.39
N ALA A 68 4.86 1.15 2.01
CA ALA A 68 4.52 1.71 3.32
C ALA A 68 4.28 0.64 4.40
N ALA A 69 3.53 -0.41 4.07
CA ALA A 69 3.10 -1.44 5.03
C ALA A 69 4.26 -2.09 5.80
N GLU A 70 5.40 -2.26 5.16
CA GLU A 70 6.61 -2.86 5.72
C GLU A 70 7.22 -2.08 6.88
N HIS A 71 6.86 -0.81 7.03
CA HIS A 71 7.41 0.08 8.05
C HIS A 71 6.53 0.23 9.30
N PHE A 72 5.23 -0.02 9.20
CA PHE A 72 4.29 0.22 10.30
C PHE A 72 4.64 -0.57 11.57
N GLY A 73 4.64 0.13 12.71
CA GLY A 73 4.89 -0.43 14.03
C GLY A 73 6.34 -0.82 14.30
N LEU A 74 7.30 -0.28 13.54
CA LEU A 74 8.74 -0.44 13.82
C LEU A 74 9.32 0.74 14.64
N GLY A 75 8.53 1.76 14.95
CA GLY A 75 9.00 2.95 15.69
C GLY A 75 9.94 3.85 14.88
N ARG A 76 10.07 3.62 13.56
CA ARG A 76 11.06 4.29 12.73
C ARG A 76 10.70 5.74 12.39
N TYR A 77 9.43 6.03 12.33
CA TYR A 77 8.90 7.34 11.93
C TYR A 77 8.19 8.06 13.08
N GLY A 78 8.47 7.68 14.33
CA GLY A 78 7.78 8.20 15.50
C GLY A 78 6.49 7.46 15.84
N ASP A 79 6.18 6.40 15.11
CA ASP A 79 5.08 5.49 15.38
C ASP A 79 5.41 4.59 16.59
N PRO A 80 4.40 4.17 17.38
CA PRO A 80 4.60 3.20 18.45
C PRO A 80 5.13 1.86 17.93
N VAL A 81 5.98 1.20 18.71
CA VAL A 81 6.38 -0.18 18.38
C VAL A 81 5.18 -1.10 18.61
N ASP A 82 4.64 -1.61 17.52
CA ASP A 82 3.51 -2.54 17.49
C ASP A 82 3.73 -3.59 16.41
N PRO A 83 4.07 -4.84 16.77
CA PRO A 83 4.30 -5.92 15.79
C PRO A 83 3.11 -6.18 14.85
N GLY A 84 1.89 -5.85 15.28
CA GLY A 84 0.67 -6.03 14.50
C GLY A 84 0.24 -4.82 13.64
N ALA A 85 0.92 -3.69 13.73
CA ALA A 85 0.49 -2.45 13.09
C ALA A 85 0.36 -2.56 11.57
N HIS A 86 1.24 -3.31 10.90
CA HIS A 86 1.16 -3.54 9.44
C HIS A 86 -0.12 -4.29 9.03
N ILE A 87 -0.58 -5.25 9.85
CA ILE A 87 -1.86 -5.93 9.62
C ILE A 87 -3.04 -4.99 9.85
N LYS A 88 -3.01 -4.20 10.96
CA LYS A 88 -4.03 -3.18 11.23
C LYS A 88 -4.13 -2.18 10.07
N PHE A 89 -2.99 -1.74 9.57
CA PHE A 89 -2.89 -0.86 8.41
C PHE A 89 -3.56 -1.47 7.16
N MET A 90 -3.17 -2.67 6.76
CA MET A 90 -3.75 -3.34 5.59
C MET A 90 -5.27 -3.54 5.76
N ARG A 91 -5.73 -3.94 6.94
CA ARG A 91 -7.17 -4.07 7.22
C ARG A 91 -7.91 -2.74 7.19
N SER A 92 -7.27 -1.63 7.59
CA SER A 92 -7.87 -0.31 7.48
C SER A 92 -8.07 0.11 6.01
N LEU A 93 -7.12 -0.21 5.12
CA LEU A 93 -7.28 0.00 3.67
C LEU A 93 -8.45 -0.81 3.10
N GLN A 94 -8.55 -2.10 3.49
CA GLN A 94 -9.68 -2.94 3.09
C GLN A 94 -11.03 -2.38 3.57
N ARG A 95 -11.10 -1.88 4.80
CA ARG A 95 -12.31 -1.31 5.39
C ARG A 95 -12.82 -0.11 4.61
N VAL A 96 -11.94 0.86 4.32
CA VAL A 96 -12.33 2.12 3.67
C VAL A 96 -12.54 1.99 2.16
N LEU A 97 -12.05 0.91 1.53
CA LEU A 97 -12.23 0.67 0.10
C LEU A 97 -13.71 0.43 -0.22
N ALA A 98 -14.27 1.19 -1.15
CA ALA A 98 -15.67 1.08 -1.54
C ALA A 98 -15.96 -0.21 -2.33
N PRO A 99 -17.21 -0.73 -2.32
CA PRO A 99 -17.62 -1.79 -3.20
C PRO A 99 -17.34 -1.46 -4.68
N GLY A 100 -16.68 -2.37 -5.39
CA GLY A 100 -16.18 -2.14 -6.75
C GLY A 100 -14.92 -1.28 -6.85
N GLY A 101 -14.43 -0.74 -5.73
CA GLY A 101 -13.19 0.04 -5.66
C GLY A 101 -11.94 -0.81 -5.89
N ARG A 102 -10.84 -0.14 -6.18
CA ARG A 102 -9.54 -0.78 -6.45
C ARG A 102 -8.47 -0.29 -5.49
N LEU A 103 -7.66 -1.22 -5.02
CA LEU A 103 -6.47 -0.99 -4.22
C LEU A 103 -5.24 -1.45 -5.00
N TYR A 104 -4.28 -0.54 -5.18
CA TYR A 104 -2.95 -0.83 -5.72
C TYR A 104 -1.97 -0.88 -4.55
N PHE A 105 -1.37 -2.04 -4.34
CA PHE A 105 -0.57 -2.31 -3.16
C PHE A 105 0.81 -2.83 -3.54
N GLY A 106 1.85 -2.15 -3.06
CA GLY A 106 3.24 -2.55 -3.29
C GLY A 106 3.97 -2.79 -1.97
N VAL A 107 4.68 -3.91 -1.85
CA VAL A 107 5.38 -4.27 -0.61
C VAL A 107 6.59 -5.18 -0.88
N PRO A 108 7.69 -5.07 -0.11
CA PRO A 108 8.77 -6.04 -0.15
C PRO A 108 8.27 -7.42 0.30
N MET A 109 8.58 -8.44 -0.49
CA MET A 109 8.12 -9.80 -0.26
C MET A 109 9.25 -10.81 -0.15
N TYR A 110 8.99 -11.84 0.63
CA TYR A 110 9.79 -13.04 0.72
C TYR A 110 8.90 -14.25 1.01
N ARG A 111 9.42 -15.48 0.88
CA ARG A 111 8.69 -16.73 1.13
C ARG A 111 8.05 -16.85 2.53
N ARG A 112 8.56 -16.10 3.51
CA ARG A 112 8.06 -16.01 4.89
C ARG A 112 8.28 -14.60 5.44
N ASP A 113 7.47 -14.20 6.41
CA ASP A 113 7.64 -12.91 7.06
C ASP A 113 9.01 -12.82 7.75
N GLN A 114 9.66 -11.67 7.56
CA GLN A 114 10.95 -11.36 8.16
C GLN A 114 10.99 -9.89 8.54
N VAL A 115 11.73 -9.57 9.59
CA VAL A 115 12.07 -8.20 9.98
C VAL A 115 13.58 -8.05 9.88
N TYR A 116 14.00 -7.09 9.09
CA TYR A 116 15.40 -6.69 9.02
C TYR A 116 15.65 -5.53 9.98
N PHE A 117 16.62 -5.72 10.88
CA PHE A 117 16.99 -4.69 11.85
C PHE A 117 17.29 -3.36 11.14
N ASN A 118 16.73 -2.27 11.67
CA ASN A 118 16.88 -0.91 11.15
C ASN A 118 16.54 -0.72 9.65
N ALA A 119 15.72 -1.61 9.10
CA ALA A 119 15.26 -1.53 7.71
C ALA A 119 13.72 -1.60 7.62
N HIS A 120 13.18 -2.76 7.34
CA HIS A 120 11.75 -2.97 7.11
C HIS A 120 11.38 -4.45 7.26
N ARG A 121 10.10 -4.76 7.08
CA ARG A 121 9.62 -6.14 6.93
C ARG A 121 9.67 -6.57 5.48
N PHE A 122 9.84 -7.88 5.29
CA PHE A 122 9.39 -8.59 4.10
C PHE A 122 8.13 -9.35 4.48
N LEU A 123 7.08 -9.27 3.67
CA LEU A 123 5.84 -10.00 3.91
C LEU A 123 5.74 -11.22 2.99
N SER A 124 5.13 -12.27 3.51
CA SER A 124 4.78 -13.44 2.72
C SER A 124 3.48 -13.22 1.94
N MET A 125 3.26 -14.00 0.89
CA MET A 125 1.98 -14.02 0.18
C MET A 125 0.82 -14.34 1.13
N ALA A 126 1.00 -15.29 2.03
CA ALA A 126 -0.02 -15.67 3.02
C ALA A 126 -0.41 -14.49 3.92
N THR A 127 0.56 -13.70 4.38
CA THR A 127 0.28 -12.51 5.22
C THR A 127 -0.49 -11.44 4.45
N VAL A 128 -0.09 -11.13 3.22
CA VAL A 128 -0.79 -10.13 2.40
C VAL A 128 -2.21 -10.59 2.09
N MET A 129 -2.39 -11.82 1.61
CA MET A 129 -3.71 -12.36 1.28
C MET A 129 -4.61 -12.51 2.51
N GLY A 130 -4.05 -12.89 3.66
CA GLY A 130 -4.79 -12.99 4.92
C GLY A 130 -5.20 -11.64 5.52
N ALA A 131 -4.46 -10.57 5.23
CA ALA A 131 -4.82 -9.21 5.64
C ALA A 131 -5.93 -8.63 4.75
N PHE A 132 -5.94 -8.96 3.45
CA PHE A 132 -6.94 -8.54 2.46
C PHE A 132 -7.97 -9.64 2.17
N ASP A 133 -8.42 -10.35 3.19
CA ASP A 133 -9.29 -11.54 3.10
C ASP A 133 -10.69 -11.27 2.50
N ALA A 134 -11.17 -10.03 2.55
CA ALA A 134 -12.43 -9.60 1.94
C ALA A 134 -12.27 -8.98 0.54
N LEU A 135 -11.05 -8.95 0.00
CA LEU A 135 -10.78 -8.43 -1.35
C LEU A 135 -10.47 -9.57 -2.33
N THR A 136 -10.82 -9.34 -3.58
CA THR A 136 -10.42 -10.21 -4.69
C THR A 136 -9.11 -9.70 -5.29
N ARG A 137 -8.07 -10.54 -5.34
CA ARG A 137 -6.85 -10.22 -6.08
C ARG A 137 -7.13 -10.29 -7.58
N VAL A 138 -7.00 -9.15 -8.26
CA VAL A 138 -7.20 -9.02 -9.71
C VAL A 138 -5.92 -9.38 -10.47
N SER A 139 -4.78 -8.85 -9.99
CA SER A 139 -3.47 -9.15 -10.58
C SER A 139 -2.38 -9.22 -9.52
N PHE A 140 -1.29 -9.88 -9.87
CA PHE A 140 -0.06 -9.91 -9.10
C PHE A 140 1.12 -9.88 -10.07
N GLY A 141 1.95 -8.87 -9.93
CA GLY A 141 3.23 -8.76 -10.59
C GLY A 141 4.33 -8.59 -9.56
N LEU A 142 5.58 -8.65 -9.98
CA LEU A 142 6.71 -8.38 -9.09
C LEU A 142 7.87 -7.71 -9.83
N VAL A 143 8.68 -6.98 -9.07
CA VAL A 143 9.99 -6.51 -9.50
C VAL A 143 11.04 -7.40 -8.86
N THR A 144 11.90 -7.99 -9.70
CA THR A 144 12.98 -8.89 -9.30
C THR A 144 14.14 -8.11 -8.65
N PRO A 145 15.08 -8.78 -7.96
CA PRO A 145 16.23 -8.10 -7.34
C PRO A 145 17.14 -7.36 -8.34
N ASP A 146 17.16 -7.79 -9.60
CA ASP A 146 17.90 -7.15 -10.70
C ASP A 146 17.09 -6.06 -11.42
N GLY A 147 15.88 -5.73 -10.91
CA GLY A 147 15.05 -4.64 -11.42
C GLY A 147 14.14 -4.99 -12.60
N CYS A 148 14.03 -6.25 -12.99
CA CYS A 148 13.11 -6.66 -14.04
C CYS A 148 11.67 -6.75 -13.53
N TYR A 149 10.71 -6.26 -14.31
CA TYR A 149 9.29 -6.37 -13.99
C TYR A 149 8.67 -7.62 -14.63
N LEU A 150 7.99 -8.42 -13.82
CA LEU A 150 7.16 -9.56 -14.24
C LEU A 150 5.70 -9.17 -14.04
N GLU A 151 4.96 -8.96 -15.13
CA GLU A 151 3.56 -8.50 -15.12
C GLU A 151 2.60 -9.55 -14.52
N SER A 152 2.86 -10.82 -14.77
CA SER A 152 2.06 -11.95 -14.27
C SER A 152 2.97 -12.89 -13.51
N ALA A 153 2.98 -12.75 -12.19
CA ALA A 153 3.80 -13.58 -11.31
C ALA A 153 2.97 -14.60 -10.55
N ALA A 154 3.60 -15.69 -10.16
CA ALA A 154 3.06 -16.69 -9.24
C ALA A 154 3.76 -16.61 -7.88
N GLU A 155 3.15 -17.19 -6.86
CA GLU A 155 3.76 -17.30 -5.52
C GLU A 155 5.10 -18.05 -5.58
N SER A 156 5.20 -19.08 -6.43
CA SER A 156 6.44 -19.82 -6.67
C SER A 156 7.59 -18.95 -7.21
N ASP A 157 7.29 -17.83 -7.86
CA ASP A 157 8.33 -16.90 -8.29
C ASP A 157 8.95 -16.15 -7.10
N VAL A 158 8.15 -15.80 -6.08
CA VAL A 158 8.65 -15.24 -4.82
C VAL A 158 9.58 -16.23 -4.11
N GLU A 159 9.19 -17.50 -4.09
CA GLU A 159 10.01 -18.55 -3.46
C GLU A 159 11.35 -18.73 -4.20
N ARG A 160 11.31 -18.76 -5.52
CA ARG A 160 12.48 -18.96 -6.39
C ARG A 160 13.43 -17.77 -6.41
N LEU A 161 12.89 -16.55 -6.47
CA LEU A 161 13.68 -15.32 -6.63
C LEU A 161 14.17 -14.74 -5.30
N GLY A 162 13.54 -15.10 -4.20
CA GLY A 162 13.87 -14.60 -2.87
C GLY A 162 13.25 -13.22 -2.58
N HIS A 163 14.06 -12.24 -2.22
CA HIS A 163 13.58 -10.90 -1.91
C HIS A 163 13.16 -10.16 -3.19
N VAL A 164 11.88 -9.84 -3.30
CA VAL A 164 11.29 -9.16 -4.45
C VAL A 164 10.39 -8.01 -3.98
N CYS A 165 9.97 -7.14 -4.89
CA CYS A 165 8.88 -6.21 -4.65
C CYS A 165 7.60 -6.76 -5.27
N GLY A 166 6.63 -7.13 -4.46
CA GLY A 166 5.30 -7.57 -4.92
C GLY A 166 4.39 -6.38 -5.22
N LEU A 167 3.71 -6.44 -6.33
CA LEU A 167 2.75 -5.44 -6.80
C LEU A 167 1.40 -6.11 -7.01
N PHE A 168 0.40 -5.65 -6.29
CA PHE A 168 -0.94 -6.22 -6.27
C PHE A 168 -1.98 -5.22 -6.75
N GLU A 169 -2.95 -5.71 -7.48
CA GLU A 169 -4.22 -5.04 -7.67
C GLU A 169 -5.31 -5.87 -6.99
N PHE A 170 -6.04 -5.23 -6.06
CA PHE A 170 -7.20 -5.82 -5.40
C PHE A 170 -8.47 -5.07 -5.78
N LYS A 171 -9.60 -5.77 -5.69
CA LYS A 171 -10.94 -5.22 -5.86
C LYS A 171 -11.83 -5.67 -4.70
N LYS A 172 -12.66 -4.76 -4.18
CA LYS A 172 -13.72 -5.07 -3.22
C LYS A 172 -15.03 -5.41 -3.89
#